data_66cdb4903382884c0bdfd10afe2bea77
#
_entry.id   66cdb4903382884c0bdfd10afe2bea77
#
_cell.length_a   1.000
_cell.length_b   1.000
_cell.length_c   1.000
_cell.angle_alpha   90.00
_cell.angle_beta   90.00
_cell.angle_gamma   90.00
#
_symmetry.space_group_name_H-M   'P 1'
#
loop_
_entity.id
_entity.type
_entity.pdbx_description
1 polymer ?
#
loop_
_entity_poly.entity_id
_entity_poly.type
_entity_poly.pdbx_seq_one_letter_code
_entity_poly.pdbx_strand_id
1 'polypeptide(L)'
;MKKKLLSALLATAMTASMLAGCGSDAASGDAGQKQDAADNTAASTEAADGENVAADEGKVLNIYCWNDEFQRRLKAHYDKYEEVDATTGKIGDITVKWNITPSDDNAYQNNLDANLLAQDSAAADDKIDLFLLEADYALKYVDTDYTMPVADLGITDEDLKDQYQYTKDIVTDSNGVLKGVSWQGCPGVLFYNREAAKEVLGSDDPAEVQKYVSDWDTFNATAEKMKAAGYQMTSSANDTYRVYS
;
A
#
# COMPACT_ATOMS: atom_id res chain seq x y z
N MET A 1 19.20 -42.92 -11.73
CA MET A 1 17.96 -43.69 -11.48
C MET A 1 17.28 -43.38 -10.13
N LYS A 2 17.88 -42.60 -9.22
CA LYS A 2 17.28 -42.30 -7.90
C LYS A 2 16.38 -41.03 -7.86
N LYS A 3 16.36 -40.21 -8.90
CA LYS A 3 15.53 -39.00 -8.95
C LYS A 3 14.14 -39.19 -9.57
N LYS A 4 13.87 -40.31 -10.22
CA LYS A 4 12.56 -40.58 -10.84
C LYS A 4 11.60 -41.34 -9.93
N LEU A 5 12.07 -41.89 -8.80
CA LEU A 5 11.24 -42.59 -7.83
C LEU A 5 10.60 -41.64 -6.78
N LEU A 6 11.17 -40.44 -6.56
CA LEU A 6 10.61 -39.47 -5.62
C LEU A 6 9.40 -38.73 -6.19
N SER A 7 9.34 -38.56 -7.51
CA SER A 7 8.22 -37.83 -8.17
C SER A 7 6.95 -38.72 -8.29
N ALA A 8 7.08 -40.03 -8.23
CA ALA A 8 5.95 -40.95 -8.30
C ALA A 8 5.25 -41.14 -6.94
N LEU A 9 5.94 -40.89 -5.83
CA LEU A 9 5.36 -40.99 -4.49
C LEU A 9 4.58 -39.76 -4.06
N LEU A 10 4.86 -38.57 -4.63
CA LEU A 10 4.10 -37.35 -4.34
C LEU A 10 2.77 -37.27 -5.10
N ALA A 11 2.66 -37.93 -6.25
CA ALA A 11 1.43 -37.93 -7.07
C ALA A 11 0.33 -38.85 -6.51
N THR A 12 0.69 -39.85 -5.67
CA THR A 12 -0.28 -40.79 -5.10
C THR A 12 -0.91 -40.33 -3.79
N ALA A 13 -0.39 -39.29 -3.16
CA ALA A 13 -0.94 -38.76 -1.91
C ALA A 13 -2.07 -37.71 -2.11
N MET A 14 -2.25 -37.16 -3.33
CA MET A 14 -3.25 -36.16 -3.62
C MET A 14 -4.57 -36.68 -4.20
N THR A 15 -4.70 -37.95 -4.47
CA THR A 15 -5.92 -38.56 -5.05
C THR A 15 -6.81 -39.30 -4.06
N ALA A 16 -6.46 -39.33 -2.78
CA ALA A 16 -7.23 -40.09 -1.77
C ALA A 16 -8.21 -39.23 -0.93
N SER A 17 -8.31 -37.89 -1.16
CA SER A 17 -9.14 -37.01 -0.34
C SER A 17 -10.39 -36.44 -1.02
N MET A 18 -10.80 -36.93 -2.20
CA MET A 18 -11.98 -36.45 -2.92
C MET A 18 -13.14 -37.44 -3.05
N LEU A 19 -13.24 -38.45 -2.19
CA LEU A 19 -14.30 -39.45 -2.26
C LEU A 19 -14.98 -39.71 -0.90
N ALA A 20 -15.51 -38.61 -0.26
CA ALA A 20 -16.46 -38.76 0.84
C ALA A 20 -17.36 -37.54 0.89
N GLY A 21 -18.53 -37.62 0.27
CA GLY A 21 -19.55 -36.56 0.45
C GLY A 21 -20.54 -36.47 -0.70
N CYS A 22 -21.29 -37.55 -0.98
CA CYS A 22 -22.58 -37.40 -1.70
C CYS A 22 -23.49 -38.52 -1.21
N GLY A 23 -24.59 -38.14 -0.61
CA GLY A 23 -25.68 -39.03 -0.19
C GLY A 23 -26.92 -38.18 0.01
N SER A 24 -27.73 -38.18 -1.02
CA SER A 24 -29.11 -37.68 -1.12
C SER A 24 -30.06 -38.34 -0.15
N ASP A 25 -31.14 -37.71 0.31
CA ASP A 25 -32.45 -38.03 -0.24
C ASP A 25 -33.52 -37.06 0.23
N ALA A 26 -34.50 -36.89 -0.63
CA ALA A 26 -35.64 -36.02 -0.56
C ALA A 26 -36.78 -36.63 0.30
N ALA A 27 -37.69 -35.81 0.87
CA ALA A 27 -39.13 -35.88 0.67
C ALA A 27 -39.91 -34.80 1.47
N SER A 28 -40.58 -33.99 0.76
CA SER A 28 -41.96 -33.43 0.85
C SER A 28 -42.77 -33.48 2.17
N GLY A 29 -43.49 -32.37 2.44
CA GLY A 29 -44.77 -32.38 3.21
C GLY A 29 -45.05 -31.09 3.96
N ASP A 30 -45.67 -30.17 3.34
CA ASP A 30 -46.93 -29.42 3.49
C ASP A 30 -47.38 -28.93 4.89
N ALA A 31 -47.77 -27.65 4.88
CA ALA A 31 -48.89 -26.94 5.49
C ALA A 31 -48.93 -26.61 7.00
N GLY A 32 -49.19 -25.33 7.23
CA GLY A 32 -50.17 -24.93 8.24
C GLY A 32 -49.78 -23.83 9.22
N GLN A 33 -50.10 -22.61 8.85
CA GLN A 33 -50.52 -21.45 9.68
C GLN A 33 -50.75 -21.65 11.19
N LYS A 34 -50.31 -20.72 12.06
CA LYS A 34 -51.12 -19.62 12.60
C LYS A 34 -50.29 -18.73 13.56
N GLN A 35 -50.59 -17.46 13.45
CA GLN A 35 -50.35 -16.37 14.38
C GLN A 35 -50.91 -16.69 15.78
N ASP A 36 -50.22 -16.17 16.84
CA ASP A 36 -50.86 -15.32 17.82
C ASP A 36 -49.82 -14.47 18.58
N ALA A 37 -50.29 -13.29 18.93
CA ALA A 37 -49.56 -12.17 19.52
C ALA A 37 -49.69 -12.15 21.05
N ALA A 38 -48.82 -11.28 21.63
CA ALA A 38 -48.83 -10.70 22.97
C ALA A 38 -48.27 -11.59 24.10
N ASP A 39 -47.34 -11.16 24.88
CA ASP A 39 -47.50 -10.14 25.90
C ASP A 39 -46.14 -9.66 26.46
N ASN A 40 -46.16 -8.44 26.91
CA ASN A 40 -45.10 -7.64 27.46
C ASN A 40 -44.83 -8.04 28.92
N THR A 41 -43.60 -8.38 29.27
CA THR A 41 -43.17 -8.26 30.68
C THR A 41 -41.73 -7.82 30.76
N ALA A 42 -41.51 -6.60 31.19
CA ALA A 42 -40.26 -6.06 31.59
C ALA A 42 -39.65 -6.85 32.75
N ALA A 43 -38.50 -7.45 32.54
CA ALA A 43 -37.63 -7.89 33.62
C ALA A 43 -36.32 -7.16 33.48
N SER A 44 -36.09 -6.25 34.41
CA SER A 44 -34.79 -5.66 34.70
C SER A 44 -33.82 -6.78 35.05
N THR A 45 -32.82 -7.00 34.17
CA THR A 45 -31.64 -7.77 34.52
C THR A 45 -30.50 -6.80 34.68
N GLU A 46 -29.86 -6.89 35.83
CA GLU A 46 -28.68 -6.22 36.27
C GLU A 46 -27.58 -6.29 35.17
N ALA A 47 -26.93 -5.14 34.95
CA ALA A 47 -25.71 -5.06 34.19
C ALA A 47 -24.69 -6.03 34.81
N ALA A 48 -24.45 -7.14 34.15
CA ALA A 48 -23.22 -7.87 34.35
C ALA A 48 -22.10 -6.94 33.88
N ASP A 49 -21.23 -6.61 34.82
CA ASP A 49 -19.93 -6.00 34.57
C ASP A 49 -19.18 -6.92 33.59
N GLY A 50 -19.32 -6.63 32.30
CA GLY A 50 -18.47 -7.24 31.27
C GLY A 50 -17.08 -6.70 31.47
N GLU A 51 -16.22 -7.49 32.07
CA GLU A 51 -14.77 -7.28 31.93
C GLU A 51 -14.52 -7.06 30.44
N ASN A 52 -14.21 -5.84 30.09
CA ASN A 52 -13.67 -5.46 28.82
C ASN A 52 -12.26 -6.11 28.78
N VAL A 53 -12.21 -7.36 28.30
CA VAL A 53 -10.96 -8.01 27.97
C VAL A 53 -10.42 -7.17 26.83
N ALA A 54 -9.53 -6.23 27.16
CA ALA A 54 -8.78 -5.49 26.17
C ALA A 54 -8.20 -6.54 25.21
N ALA A 55 -8.54 -6.45 23.94
CA ALA A 55 -7.94 -7.31 22.95
C ALA A 55 -6.42 -7.19 23.14
N ASP A 56 -5.71 -8.31 23.11
CA ASP A 56 -4.24 -8.29 23.17
C ASP A 56 -3.75 -7.53 21.94
N GLU A 57 -3.39 -6.25 22.13
CA GLU A 57 -2.95 -5.36 21.06
C GLU A 57 -1.52 -5.67 20.61
N GLY A 58 -0.85 -6.59 21.29
CA GLY A 58 0.56 -6.92 21.04
C GLY A 58 1.53 -5.84 21.50
N LYS A 59 2.81 -6.10 21.31
CA LYS A 59 3.93 -5.18 21.66
C LYS A 59 4.94 -5.07 20.52
N VAL A 60 4.56 -5.43 19.33
CA VAL A 60 5.39 -5.34 18.14
C VAL A 60 4.69 -4.43 17.13
N LEU A 61 5.44 -3.45 16.63
CA LEU A 61 5.05 -2.61 15.49
C LEU A 61 5.75 -3.14 14.25
N ASN A 62 5.02 -3.85 13.39
CA ASN A 62 5.52 -4.39 12.14
C ASN A 62 5.39 -3.37 11.01
N ILE A 63 6.52 -2.88 10.51
CA ILE A 63 6.58 -1.92 9.39
C ILE A 63 7.09 -2.63 8.14
N TYR A 64 6.28 -2.61 7.08
CA TYR A 64 6.61 -3.19 5.77
C TYR A 64 7.10 -2.11 4.82
N CYS A 65 8.26 -2.32 4.23
CA CYS A 65 8.90 -1.38 3.31
C CYS A 65 9.79 -2.11 2.28
N TRP A 66 10.22 -1.39 1.23
CA TRP A 66 11.07 -1.98 0.18
C TRP A 66 12.57 -1.70 0.36
N ASN A 67 12.92 -0.77 1.25
CA ASN A 67 14.30 -0.44 1.61
C ASN A 67 14.37 0.17 3.02
N ASP A 68 15.56 0.56 3.44
CA ASP A 68 15.83 1.13 4.77
C ASP A 68 15.61 2.65 4.85
N GLU A 69 15.11 3.31 3.82
CA GLU A 69 15.05 4.78 3.80
C GLU A 69 14.12 5.32 4.89
N PHE A 70 12.92 4.76 5.04
CA PHE A 70 11.98 5.20 6.06
C PHE A 70 12.52 4.94 7.48
N GLN A 71 13.20 3.82 7.71
CA GLN A 71 13.89 3.53 8.98
C GLN A 71 14.92 4.62 9.31
N ARG A 72 15.76 5.00 8.33
CA ARG A 72 16.74 6.07 8.50
C ARG A 72 16.09 7.43 8.79
N ARG A 73 14.95 7.73 8.16
CA ARG A 73 14.17 8.94 8.44
C ARG A 73 13.60 8.92 9.85
N LEU A 74 13.00 7.82 10.26
CA LEU A 74 12.47 7.66 11.62
C LEU A 74 13.59 7.86 12.66
N LYS A 75 14.75 7.24 12.46
CA LYS A 75 15.93 7.39 13.32
C LYS A 75 16.43 8.85 13.39
N ALA A 76 16.38 9.57 12.28
CA ALA A 76 16.88 10.95 12.23
C ALA A 76 15.92 11.99 12.82
N HIS A 77 14.61 11.72 12.86
CA HIS A 77 13.59 12.73 13.15
C HIS A 77 12.64 12.37 14.31
N TYR A 78 12.74 11.18 14.86
CA TYR A 78 11.89 10.75 15.98
C TYR A 78 12.73 10.30 17.17
N ASP A 79 12.90 11.20 18.11
CA ASP A 79 13.81 11.06 19.27
C ASP A 79 13.48 9.86 20.18
N LYS A 80 12.28 9.30 20.10
CA LYS A 80 11.89 8.14 20.91
C LYS A 80 12.22 6.80 20.23
N TYR A 81 12.70 6.82 18.99
CA TYR A 81 13.12 5.61 18.29
C TYR A 81 14.56 5.26 18.63
N GLU A 82 14.77 4.04 19.07
CA GLU A 82 16.08 3.47 19.34
C GLU A 82 16.34 2.30 18.39
N GLU A 83 17.40 2.36 17.58
CA GLU A 83 17.83 1.24 16.75
C GLU A 83 18.52 0.18 17.60
N VAL A 84 18.09 -1.08 17.44
CA VAL A 84 18.69 -2.24 18.10
C VAL A 84 19.64 -2.96 17.13
N ASP A 85 19.17 -3.21 15.90
CA ASP A 85 19.94 -3.77 14.80
C ASP A 85 19.37 -3.32 13.45
N ALA A 86 19.85 -3.89 12.35
CA ALA A 86 19.46 -3.48 10.98
C ALA A 86 17.95 -3.63 10.69
N THR A 87 17.26 -4.49 11.41
CA THR A 87 15.84 -4.81 11.18
C THR A 87 14.96 -4.64 12.41
N THR A 88 15.54 -4.23 13.52
CA THR A 88 14.84 -4.12 14.80
C THR A 88 15.14 -2.79 15.49
N GLY A 89 14.11 -2.18 16.04
CA GLY A 89 14.22 -0.99 16.91
C GLY A 89 13.26 -1.06 18.08
N LYS A 90 13.17 0.03 18.84
CA LYS A 90 12.25 0.20 19.96
C LYS A 90 11.66 1.60 19.99
N ILE A 91 10.43 1.71 20.48
CA ILE A 91 9.77 2.95 20.86
C ILE A 91 9.16 2.69 22.24
N GLY A 92 9.86 3.08 23.30
CA GLY A 92 9.49 2.72 24.67
C GLY A 92 9.55 1.21 24.89
N ASP A 93 8.41 0.60 25.25
CA ASP A 93 8.28 -0.86 25.44
C ASP A 93 7.79 -1.61 24.18
N ILE A 94 7.54 -0.88 23.09
CA ILE A 94 7.15 -1.45 21.79
C ILE A 94 8.40 -1.83 21.01
N THR A 95 8.45 -3.06 20.50
CA THR A 95 9.46 -3.52 19.55
C THR A 95 9.05 -3.12 18.14
N VAL A 96 9.91 -2.43 17.39
CA VAL A 96 9.71 -2.10 15.98
C VAL A 96 10.41 -3.15 15.11
N LYS A 97 9.69 -3.81 14.23
CA LYS A 97 10.24 -4.75 13.24
C LYS A 97 10.15 -4.16 11.84
N TRP A 98 11.27 -4.11 11.14
CA TRP A 98 11.38 -3.66 9.76
C TRP A 98 11.34 -4.86 8.81
N ASN A 99 10.22 -5.04 8.13
CA ASN A 99 10.01 -6.10 7.14
C ASN A 99 10.39 -5.56 5.76
N ILE A 100 11.69 -5.64 5.43
CA ILE A 100 12.26 -5.05 4.20
C ILE A 100 12.25 -6.09 3.09
N THR A 101 11.51 -5.83 2.02
CA THR A 101 11.46 -6.65 0.80
C THR A 101 11.74 -5.75 -0.40
N PRO A 102 12.82 -5.93 -1.16
CA PRO A 102 13.09 -5.12 -2.36
C PRO A 102 11.94 -5.11 -3.36
N SER A 103 11.82 -4.01 -4.12
CA SER A 103 10.73 -3.84 -5.10
C SER A 103 10.95 -4.58 -6.43
N ASP A 104 12.12 -5.22 -6.63
CA ASP A 104 12.45 -5.91 -7.87
C ASP A 104 11.34 -6.93 -8.23
N ASP A 105 10.95 -6.96 -9.49
CA ASP A 105 9.93 -7.86 -10.02
C ASP A 105 8.61 -7.87 -9.21
N ASN A 106 8.23 -6.73 -8.63
CA ASN A 106 7.09 -6.56 -7.74
C ASN A 106 7.17 -7.42 -6.45
N ALA A 107 8.35 -7.84 -6.02
CA ALA A 107 8.50 -8.72 -4.86
C ALA A 107 7.92 -8.09 -3.58
N TYR A 108 8.12 -6.78 -3.36
CA TYR A 108 7.52 -6.07 -2.23
C TYR A 108 5.99 -6.16 -2.23
N GLN A 109 5.33 -5.80 -3.34
CA GLN A 109 3.87 -5.83 -3.44
C GLN A 109 3.31 -7.26 -3.26
N ASN A 110 3.96 -8.26 -3.89
CA ASN A 110 3.55 -9.65 -3.77
C ASN A 110 3.66 -10.16 -2.32
N ASN A 111 4.74 -9.76 -1.62
CA ASN A 111 4.93 -10.10 -0.20
C ASN A 111 3.88 -9.39 0.69
N LEU A 112 3.64 -8.11 0.45
CA LEU A 112 2.63 -7.33 1.18
C LEU A 112 1.24 -7.93 0.99
N ASP A 113 0.83 -8.23 -0.25
CA ASP A 113 -0.46 -8.85 -0.56
C ASP A 113 -0.67 -10.17 0.19
N ALA A 114 0.35 -11.05 0.16
CA ALA A 114 0.25 -12.35 0.81
C ALA A 114 0.08 -12.22 2.34
N ASN A 115 0.76 -11.27 2.97
CA ASN A 115 0.66 -11.04 4.41
C ASN A 115 -0.64 -10.32 4.79
N LEU A 116 -1.12 -9.36 3.99
CA LEU A 116 -2.42 -8.71 4.22
C LEU A 116 -3.58 -9.71 4.13
N LEU A 117 -3.53 -10.66 3.19
CA LEU A 117 -4.53 -11.74 3.10
C LEU A 117 -4.55 -12.65 4.34
N ALA A 118 -3.45 -12.77 5.05
CA ALA A 118 -3.35 -13.55 6.28
C ALA A 118 -3.64 -12.73 7.56
N GLN A 119 -3.85 -11.41 7.45
CA GLN A 119 -3.93 -10.45 8.53
C GLN A 119 -4.95 -10.84 9.63
N ASP A 120 -6.14 -11.30 9.23
CA ASP A 120 -7.22 -11.63 10.18
C ASP A 120 -6.89 -12.84 11.06
N SER A 121 -6.07 -13.75 10.56
CA SER A 121 -5.66 -14.97 11.27
C SER A 121 -4.31 -14.84 11.99
N ALA A 122 -3.61 -13.72 11.80
CA ALA A 122 -2.31 -13.49 12.43
C ALA A 122 -2.46 -13.19 13.93
N ALA A 123 -1.50 -13.64 14.73
CA ALA A 123 -1.40 -13.21 16.12
C ALA A 123 -1.12 -11.70 16.19
N ALA A 124 -1.45 -11.05 17.32
CA ALA A 124 -1.31 -9.60 17.48
C ALA A 124 0.09 -9.09 17.10
N ASP A 125 1.14 -9.74 17.59
CA ASP A 125 2.54 -9.37 17.30
C ASP A 125 3.05 -9.72 15.89
N ASP A 126 2.24 -10.39 15.08
CA ASP A 126 2.58 -10.78 13.70
C ASP A 126 1.76 -10.01 12.65
N LYS A 127 0.81 -9.18 13.08
CA LYS A 127 0.01 -8.34 12.19
C LYS A 127 0.85 -7.24 11.55
N ILE A 128 0.46 -6.83 10.35
CA ILE A 128 1.01 -5.63 9.72
C ILE A 128 0.34 -4.42 10.35
N ASP A 129 1.14 -3.52 10.90
CA ASP A 129 0.64 -2.29 11.53
C ASP A 129 0.81 -1.07 10.64
N LEU A 130 1.90 -1.05 9.87
CA LEU A 130 2.21 0.03 8.94
C LEU A 130 2.89 -0.55 7.69
N PHE A 131 2.50 -0.07 6.53
CA PHE A 131 3.18 -0.41 5.29
C PHE A 131 3.34 0.82 4.39
N LEU A 132 4.43 0.85 3.65
CA LEU A 132 4.73 1.93 2.73
C LEU A 132 4.15 1.65 1.34
N LEU A 133 3.70 2.72 0.67
CA LEU A 133 3.18 2.66 -0.69
C LEU A 133 3.86 3.71 -1.56
N GLU A 134 4.08 3.37 -2.82
CA GLU A 134 4.39 4.36 -3.85
C GLU A 134 3.11 4.81 -4.55
N ALA A 135 3.11 6.04 -5.06
CA ALA A 135 1.97 6.63 -5.75
C ALA A 135 1.44 5.75 -6.89
N ASP A 136 2.32 5.04 -7.58
CA ASP A 136 1.99 4.20 -8.74
C ASP A 136 1.00 3.08 -8.43
N TYR A 137 0.95 2.59 -7.18
CA TYR A 137 0.09 1.49 -6.77
C TYR A 137 -0.70 1.74 -5.47
N ALA A 138 -0.66 2.96 -4.93
CA ALA A 138 -1.38 3.28 -3.68
C ALA A 138 -2.87 2.99 -3.77
N LEU A 139 -3.51 3.31 -4.91
CA LEU A 139 -4.93 3.08 -5.15
C LEU A 139 -5.36 1.60 -5.03
N LYS A 140 -4.44 0.66 -5.21
CA LYS A 140 -4.72 -0.77 -4.99
C LYS A 140 -5.14 -1.08 -3.55
N TYR A 141 -4.68 -0.30 -2.58
CA TYR A 141 -4.87 -0.57 -1.15
C TYR A 141 -5.83 0.40 -0.47
N VAL A 142 -5.95 1.63 -0.97
CA VAL A 142 -6.66 2.73 -0.31
C VAL A 142 -8.15 2.42 -0.12
N ASP A 143 -8.80 1.79 -1.11
CA ASP A 143 -10.22 1.40 -1.07
C ASP A 143 -10.45 0.02 -0.42
N THR A 144 -9.46 -0.54 0.28
CA THR A 144 -9.58 -1.83 0.95
C THR A 144 -9.76 -1.70 2.45
N ASP A 145 -10.22 -2.77 3.09
CA ASP A 145 -10.35 -2.86 4.55
C ASP A 145 -8.97 -3.04 5.24
N TYR A 146 -7.88 -3.16 4.47
CA TYR A 146 -6.52 -3.22 5.01
C TYR A 146 -5.96 -1.85 5.42
N THR A 147 -6.64 -0.76 5.05
CA THR A 147 -6.27 0.60 5.42
C THR A 147 -7.36 1.23 6.27
N MET A 148 -6.97 1.92 7.34
CA MET A 148 -7.89 2.61 8.24
C MET A 148 -7.85 4.13 8.03
N PRO A 149 -8.90 4.87 8.40
CA PRO A 149 -8.87 6.33 8.42
C PRO A 149 -7.75 6.84 9.32
N VAL A 150 -6.92 7.76 8.83
CA VAL A 150 -5.86 8.36 9.67
C VAL A 150 -6.42 9.16 10.84
N ALA A 151 -7.65 9.63 10.75
CA ALA A 151 -8.37 10.29 11.84
C ALA A 151 -8.60 9.37 13.05
N ASP A 152 -8.74 8.05 12.83
CA ASP A 152 -8.89 7.08 13.91
C ASP A 152 -7.59 6.90 14.71
N LEU A 153 -6.45 7.31 14.14
CA LEU A 153 -5.16 7.40 14.82
C LEU A 153 -4.95 8.75 15.52
N GLY A 154 -5.94 9.64 15.49
CA GLY A 154 -5.87 10.98 16.08
C GLY A 154 -5.14 12.02 15.21
N ILE A 155 -4.83 11.69 13.95
CA ILE A 155 -4.23 12.64 12.98
C ILE A 155 -5.34 13.55 12.45
N THR A 156 -5.18 14.84 12.63
CA THR A 156 -6.18 15.85 12.27
C THR A 156 -5.81 16.62 11.01
N ASP A 157 -6.76 17.35 10.43
CA ASP A 157 -6.50 18.25 9.30
C ASP A 157 -5.48 19.34 9.65
N GLU A 158 -5.42 19.78 10.92
CA GLU A 158 -4.43 20.77 11.37
C GLU A 158 -3.01 20.20 11.34
N ASP A 159 -2.84 18.91 11.67
CA ASP A 159 -1.53 18.25 11.59
C ASP A 159 -1.04 18.12 10.15
N LEU A 160 -1.97 18.10 9.18
CA LEU A 160 -1.71 17.88 7.76
C LEU A 160 -1.89 19.15 6.90
N LYS A 161 -2.06 20.32 7.50
CA LYS A 161 -2.35 21.56 6.78
C LYS A 161 -1.26 21.99 5.79
N ASP A 162 0.00 21.68 6.13
CA ASP A 162 1.17 22.03 5.32
C ASP A 162 1.55 20.91 4.32
N GLN A 163 0.83 19.78 4.32
CA GLN A 163 1.05 18.70 3.38
C GLN A 163 0.48 19.08 1.99
N TYR A 164 1.23 18.78 0.93
CA TYR A 164 0.77 19.02 -0.43
C TYR A 164 -0.51 18.26 -0.75
N GLN A 165 -1.49 18.92 -1.36
CA GLN A 165 -2.79 18.32 -1.65
C GLN A 165 -2.69 17.05 -2.50
N TYR A 166 -1.86 17.04 -3.56
CA TYR A 166 -1.69 15.87 -4.42
C TYR A 166 -1.20 14.62 -3.66
N THR A 167 -0.44 14.80 -2.58
CA THR A 167 0.01 13.66 -1.76
C THR A 167 -1.10 13.12 -0.85
N LYS A 168 -2.10 13.93 -0.51
CA LYS A 168 -3.31 13.50 0.18
C LYS A 168 -4.28 12.81 -0.78
N ASP A 169 -4.44 13.35 -1.98
CA ASP A 169 -5.37 12.81 -2.99
C ASP A 169 -5.05 11.34 -3.35
N ILE A 170 -3.76 10.99 -3.44
CA ILE A 170 -3.30 9.63 -3.76
C ILE A 170 -3.71 8.59 -2.70
N VAL A 171 -3.86 9.01 -1.44
CA VAL A 171 -4.18 8.13 -0.29
C VAL A 171 -5.56 8.43 0.29
N THR A 172 -6.42 9.07 -0.48
CA THR A 172 -7.83 9.29 -0.17
C THR A 172 -8.68 8.26 -0.93
N ASP A 173 -9.54 7.55 -0.21
CA ASP A 173 -10.40 6.53 -0.80
C ASP A 173 -11.54 7.12 -1.65
N SER A 174 -12.30 6.26 -2.33
CA SER A 174 -13.44 6.65 -3.18
C SER A 174 -14.58 7.35 -2.42
N ASN A 175 -14.60 7.25 -1.09
CA ASN A 175 -15.55 7.92 -0.21
C ASN A 175 -15.03 9.26 0.33
N GLY A 176 -13.84 9.68 -0.05
CA GLY A 176 -13.20 10.90 0.41
C GLY A 176 -12.53 10.79 1.79
N VAL A 177 -12.25 9.57 2.27
CA VAL A 177 -11.60 9.33 3.55
C VAL A 177 -10.09 9.17 3.36
N LEU A 178 -9.31 9.97 4.11
CA LEU A 178 -7.86 9.88 4.08
C LEU A 178 -7.37 8.63 4.82
N LYS A 179 -6.65 7.76 4.12
CA LYS A 179 -6.19 6.43 4.59
C LYS A 179 -4.69 6.34 4.82
N GLY A 180 -3.95 7.38 4.50
CA GLY A 180 -2.51 7.41 4.67
C GLY A 180 -1.97 8.83 4.74
N VAL A 181 -0.67 8.93 5.05
CA VAL A 181 0.06 10.20 5.06
C VAL A 181 1.35 10.06 4.26
N SER A 182 1.74 11.12 3.57
CA SER A 182 3.00 11.11 2.82
C SER A 182 4.12 11.74 3.63
N TRP A 183 5.27 11.10 3.60
CA TRP A 183 6.51 11.60 4.20
C TRP A 183 7.48 12.19 3.16
N GLN A 184 7.10 12.15 1.88
CA GLN A 184 7.86 12.70 0.76
C GLN A 184 6.95 13.49 -0.19
N GLY A 185 7.49 14.57 -0.76
CA GLY A 185 6.94 15.23 -1.93
C GLY A 185 7.84 14.97 -3.12
N CYS A 186 7.32 14.29 -4.14
CA CYS A 186 8.06 13.95 -5.37
C CYS A 186 7.37 14.55 -6.60
N PRO A 187 7.44 15.87 -6.80
CA PRO A 187 6.85 16.50 -7.99
C PRO A 187 7.56 16.03 -9.25
N GLY A 188 6.80 15.81 -10.32
CA GLY A 188 7.37 15.61 -11.66
C GLY A 188 8.08 16.88 -12.13
N VAL A 189 9.30 16.74 -12.64
CA VAL A 189 10.08 17.84 -13.20
C VAL A 189 10.79 17.39 -14.46
N LEU A 190 11.00 18.31 -15.39
CA LEU A 190 11.81 18.08 -16.56
C LEU A 190 13.25 18.58 -16.31
N PHE A 191 14.20 17.67 -16.38
CA PHE A 191 15.63 18.01 -16.43
C PHE A 191 16.08 18.11 -17.88
N TYR A 192 16.88 19.12 -18.20
CA TYR A 192 17.41 19.29 -19.54
C TYR A 192 18.93 19.56 -19.55
N ASN A 193 19.59 19.15 -20.62
CA ASN A 193 20.98 19.47 -20.87
C ASN A 193 21.08 20.94 -21.29
N ARG A 194 21.73 21.76 -20.46
CA ARG A 194 21.85 23.20 -20.69
C ARG A 194 22.69 23.55 -21.92
N GLU A 195 23.73 22.77 -22.23
CA GLU A 195 24.56 22.98 -23.40
C GLU A 195 23.77 22.73 -24.67
N ALA A 196 23.06 21.62 -24.75
CA ALA A 196 22.20 21.30 -25.89
C ALA A 196 21.09 22.33 -26.06
N ALA A 197 20.43 22.77 -24.95
CA ALA A 197 19.42 23.81 -25.00
C ALA A 197 19.99 25.13 -25.56
N LYS A 198 21.16 25.56 -25.10
CA LYS A 198 21.82 26.78 -25.58
C LYS A 198 22.21 26.70 -27.06
N GLU A 199 22.72 25.55 -27.50
CA GLU A 199 23.10 25.33 -28.90
C GLU A 199 21.88 25.33 -29.81
N VAL A 200 20.82 24.59 -29.46
CA VAL A 200 19.69 24.34 -30.37
C VAL A 200 18.58 25.38 -30.22
N LEU A 201 18.31 25.82 -29.00
CA LEU A 201 17.22 26.75 -28.69
C LEU A 201 17.68 28.20 -28.50
N GLY A 202 19.00 28.43 -28.42
CA GLY A 202 19.61 29.76 -28.26
C GLY A 202 19.65 30.25 -26.81
N SER A 203 19.12 29.49 -25.84
CA SER A 203 19.13 29.84 -24.42
C SER A 203 19.26 28.58 -23.55
N ASP A 204 19.88 28.74 -22.39
CA ASP A 204 19.96 27.76 -21.32
C ASP A 204 19.21 28.24 -20.05
N ASP A 205 18.45 29.33 -20.17
CA ASP A 205 17.58 29.85 -19.10
C ASP A 205 16.32 28.99 -18.98
N PRO A 206 15.96 28.50 -17.77
CA PRO A 206 14.80 27.63 -17.59
C PRO A 206 13.47 28.25 -18.06
N ALA A 207 13.28 29.57 -17.87
CA ALA A 207 12.05 30.23 -18.28
C ALA A 207 11.92 30.34 -19.81
N GLU A 208 13.06 30.47 -20.51
CA GLU A 208 13.10 30.43 -21.97
C GLU A 208 12.89 29.01 -22.49
N VAL A 209 13.58 28.01 -21.90
CA VAL A 209 13.45 26.60 -22.29
C VAL A 209 12.02 26.08 -22.06
N GLN A 210 11.35 26.51 -20.99
CA GLN A 210 9.96 26.16 -20.71
C GLN A 210 9.02 26.41 -21.91
N LYS A 211 9.25 27.48 -22.69
CA LYS A 211 8.43 27.82 -23.86
C LYS A 211 8.48 26.78 -24.98
N TYR A 212 9.53 25.97 -25.00
CA TYR A 212 9.77 24.92 -25.99
C TYR A 212 9.26 23.55 -25.57
N VAL A 213 8.81 23.42 -24.30
CA VAL A 213 8.36 22.15 -23.70
C VAL A 213 7.09 22.34 -22.87
N SER A 214 6.29 23.38 -23.18
CA SER A 214 5.06 23.72 -22.41
C SER A 214 3.90 22.77 -22.64
N ASP A 215 3.89 22.12 -23.79
CA ASP A 215 2.85 21.19 -24.23
C ASP A 215 3.42 20.20 -25.24
N TRP A 216 2.64 19.20 -25.63
CA TRP A 216 3.08 18.17 -26.57
C TRP A 216 3.42 18.68 -27.97
N ASP A 217 2.73 19.73 -28.44
CA ASP A 217 2.99 20.28 -29.78
C ASP A 217 4.34 21.01 -29.80
N THR A 218 4.61 21.85 -28.81
CA THR A 218 5.91 22.55 -28.67
C THR A 218 7.01 21.56 -28.34
N PHE A 219 6.76 20.55 -27.52
CA PHE A 219 7.72 19.48 -27.24
C PHE A 219 8.13 18.72 -28.49
N ASN A 220 7.15 18.28 -29.32
CA ASN A 220 7.42 17.55 -30.55
C ASN A 220 8.18 18.42 -31.59
N ALA A 221 7.79 19.68 -31.74
CA ALA A 221 8.50 20.61 -32.62
C ALA A 221 9.96 20.86 -32.16
N THR A 222 10.18 20.84 -30.83
CA THR A 222 11.53 20.94 -30.25
C THR A 222 12.31 19.65 -30.46
N ALA A 223 11.67 18.48 -30.36
CA ALA A 223 12.29 17.20 -30.62
C ALA A 223 12.84 17.10 -32.06
N GLU A 224 12.12 17.66 -33.05
CA GLU A 224 12.61 17.73 -34.43
C GLU A 224 13.88 18.58 -34.55
N LYS A 225 13.92 19.73 -33.87
CA LYS A 225 15.13 20.60 -33.85
C LYS A 225 16.33 19.91 -33.19
N MET A 226 16.09 19.27 -32.03
CA MET A 226 17.09 18.51 -31.30
C MET A 226 17.65 17.38 -32.15
N LYS A 227 16.77 16.61 -32.82
CA LYS A 227 17.17 15.54 -33.73
C LYS A 227 18.00 16.04 -34.90
N ALA A 228 17.65 17.17 -35.51
CA ALA A 228 18.41 17.78 -36.59
C ALA A 228 19.82 18.21 -36.16
N ALA A 229 20.00 18.57 -34.88
CA ALA A 229 21.29 18.91 -34.28
C ALA A 229 22.05 17.67 -33.72
N GLY A 230 21.51 16.46 -33.86
CA GLY A 230 22.13 15.21 -33.39
C GLY A 230 21.84 14.82 -31.96
N TYR A 231 20.90 15.49 -31.31
CA TYR A 231 20.47 15.16 -29.94
C TYR A 231 19.20 14.32 -29.92
N GLN A 232 19.10 13.44 -28.95
CA GLN A 232 17.82 12.81 -28.59
C GLN A 232 17.07 13.70 -27.58
N MET A 233 15.76 13.87 -27.79
CA MET A 233 14.92 14.68 -26.89
C MET A 233 14.75 14.02 -25.53
N THR A 234 14.56 12.70 -25.50
CA THR A 234 14.42 11.89 -24.29
C THR A 234 15.11 10.54 -24.47
N SER A 235 15.50 9.90 -23.36
CA SER A 235 16.10 8.57 -23.39
C SER A 235 15.07 7.47 -23.64
N SER A 236 13.82 7.68 -23.20
CA SER A 236 12.71 6.74 -23.36
C SER A 236 11.35 7.44 -23.29
N ALA A 237 10.28 6.73 -23.68
CA ALA A 237 8.91 7.20 -23.51
C ALA A 237 8.55 7.41 -22.02
N ASN A 238 9.12 6.60 -21.12
CA ASN A 238 8.87 6.69 -19.70
C ASN A 238 9.38 8.01 -19.09
N ASP A 239 10.40 8.63 -19.67
CA ASP A 239 10.94 9.91 -19.18
C ASP A 239 10.01 11.10 -19.43
N THR A 240 9.09 10.98 -20.38
CA THR A 240 8.11 12.02 -20.68
C THR A 240 6.75 11.79 -20.05
N TYR A 241 6.39 10.54 -19.79
CA TYR A 241 5.08 10.16 -19.27
C TYR A 241 4.72 10.88 -17.97
N ARG A 242 5.65 10.93 -17.00
CA ARG A 242 5.38 11.51 -15.67
C ARG A 242 5.31 13.05 -15.64
N VAL A 243 5.64 13.71 -16.74
CA VAL A 243 5.61 15.18 -16.81
C VAL A 243 4.26 15.67 -17.33
N TYR A 244 3.60 14.86 -18.15
CA TYR A 244 2.38 15.22 -18.87
C TYR A 244 1.17 14.32 -18.56
N SER A 245 1.31 13.41 -17.58
CA SER A 245 0.23 12.50 -17.13
C SER A 245 -0.65 13.14 -16.07
#